data_37a02d2fca4325ab0bb9040085a012b2
#
_entry.id   37a02d2fca4325ab0bb9040085a012b2
#
_cell.length_a   1.000
_cell.length_b   1.000
_cell.length_c   1.000
_cell.angle_alpha   90.00
_cell.angle_beta   90.00
_cell.angle_gamma   90.00
#
_symmetry.space_group_name_H-M   'P 1'
#
loop_
_entity.id
_entity.type
_entity.pdbx_description
1 polymer ?
#
loop_
_entity_poly.entity_id
_entity_poly.type
_entity_poly.pdbx_seq_one_letter_code
_entity_poly.pdbx_strand_id
1 'polypeptide(L)'
;MFKYRMSVIVPVYNCEDYLASCLDSLLRQTISKDELEVLLIDDGSKDGSLGICKEYAEKHDIFKVFSLENGGVSATRNFGIEHAQGQYITYLDSDDTLTDNTLKTVADFFDRHFDEIDLVTYKIVPYYGEQKFALHYRYKLLKKTGVYDLEDPEYCYITQTTMNICVKNLGEGKNVLFDTSLAFHEDQKYCFDV
;
A
#
# COMPACT_ATOMS: atom_id res chain seq x y z
N MET A 1 13.05 9.88 14.17
CA MET A 1 13.62 9.99 12.81
C MET A 1 13.29 8.68 12.10
N PHE A 2 12.66 8.73 10.96
CA PHE A 2 12.31 7.54 10.18
C PHE A 2 13.56 6.88 9.61
N LYS A 3 13.55 5.54 9.54
CA LYS A 3 14.68 4.77 9.02
C LYS A 3 14.65 4.67 7.49
N TYR A 4 13.46 4.62 6.93
CA TYR A 4 13.22 4.54 5.50
C TYR A 4 12.39 5.74 5.04
N ARG A 5 12.38 5.99 3.74
CA ARG A 5 11.49 6.99 3.14
C ARG A 5 10.10 6.42 2.91
N MET A 6 10.01 5.13 2.55
CA MET A 6 8.75 4.46 2.23
C MET A 6 8.66 3.09 2.91
N SER A 7 7.51 2.80 3.53
CA SER A 7 7.08 1.47 3.92
C SER A 7 5.94 1.01 3.01
N VAL A 8 6.06 -0.19 2.44
CA VAL A 8 4.98 -0.85 1.70
C VAL A 8 4.46 -1.98 2.57
N ILE A 9 3.18 -1.96 2.89
CA ILE A 9 2.50 -3.02 3.64
C ILE A 9 1.80 -3.94 2.64
N VAL A 10 2.16 -5.22 2.66
CA VAL A 10 1.59 -6.27 1.79
C VAL A 10 0.91 -7.32 2.67
N PRO A 11 -0.43 -7.27 2.79
CA PRO A 11 -1.18 -8.36 3.43
C PRO A 11 -1.12 -9.60 2.54
N VAL A 12 -0.82 -10.75 3.13
CA VAL A 12 -0.68 -12.02 2.42
C VAL A 12 -1.62 -13.07 3.03
N TYR A 13 -2.52 -13.63 2.21
CA TYR A 13 -3.38 -14.73 2.63
C TYR A 13 -3.80 -15.59 1.45
N ASN A 14 -3.28 -16.83 1.38
CA ASN A 14 -3.61 -17.82 0.33
C ASN A 14 -3.54 -17.26 -1.09
N CYS A 15 -2.38 -16.72 -1.49
CA CYS A 15 -2.16 -16.04 -2.77
C CYS A 15 -0.90 -16.52 -3.51
N GLU A 16 -0.51 -17.79 -3.32
CA GLU A 16 0.73 -18.35 -3.89
C GLU A 16 0.85 -18.17 -5.41
N ASP A 17 -0.26 -18.16 -6.15
CA ASP A 17 -0.27 -18.00 -7.60
C ASP A 17 0.12 -16.59 -8.09
N TYR A 18 -0.08 -15.55 -7.27
CA TYR A 18 0.07 -14.13 -7.65
C TYR A 18 1.24 -13.45 -6.95
N LEU A 19 1.58 -13.91 -5.74
CA LEU A 19 2.50 -13.25 -4.82
C LEU A 19 3.87 -12.96 -5.45
N ALA A 20 4.44 -13.88 -6.21
CA ALA A 20 5.74 -13.67 -6.86
C ALA A 20 5.72 -12.46 -7.81
N SER A 21 4.65 -12.30 -8.62
CA SER A 21 4.49 -11.14 -9.51
C SER A 21 4.40 -9.82 -8.74
N CYS A 22 3.69 -9.81 -7.62
CA CYS A 22 3.60 -8.68 -6.71
C CYS A 22 4.99 -8.28 -6.19
N LEU A 23 5.74 -9.22 -5.62
CA LEU A 23 7.06 -8.98 -5.03
C LEU A 23 8.11 -8.56 -6.08
N ASP A 24 8.07 -9.16 -7.27
CA ASP A 24 8.91 -8.74 -8.40
C ASP A 24 8.64 -7.30 -8.82
N SER A 25 7.37 -6.84 -8.76
CA SER A 25 7.03 -5.46 -9.06
C SER A 25 7.65 -4.47 -8.06
N LEU A 26 7.81 -4.87 -6.80
CA LEU A 26 8.48 -4.09 -5.76
C LEU A 26 10.01 -4.08 -5.94
N LEU A 27 10.59 -5.17 -6.41
CA LEU A 27 12.02 -5.22 -6.76
C LEU A 27 12.38 -4.31 -7.94
N ARG A 28 11.47 -4.13 -8.90
CA ARG A 28 11.67 -3.24 -10.06
C ARG A 28 11.49 -1.75 -9.74
N GLN A 29 11.02 -1.39 -8.53
CA GLN A 29 10.84 0.03 -8.18
C GLN A 29 12.14 0.82 -8.26
N THR A 30 12.06 2.04 -8.79
CA THR A 30 13.20 2.95 -8.99
C THR A 30 13.58 3.78 -7.77
N ILE A 31 12.83 3.71 -6.68
CA ILE A 31 13.25 4.22 -5.38
C ILE A 31 14.48 3.44 -4.90
N SER A 32 15.42 4.11 -4.20
CA SER A 32 16.59 3.42 -3.64
C SER A 32 16.17 2.30 -2.68
N LYS A 33 16.85 1.15 -2.75
CA LYS A 33 16.56 0.03 -1.84
C LYS A 33 16.86 0.37 -0.38
N ASP A 34 17.79 1.30 -0.13
CA ASP A 34 18.09 1.80 1.22
C ASP A 34 17.00 2.72 1.78
N GLU A 35 16.12 3.25 0.91
CA GLU A 35 14.99 4.10 1.25
C GLU A 35 13.67 3.34 1.36
N LEU A 36 13.66 2.04 1.05
CA LEU A 36 12.46 1.21 0.94
C LEU A 36 12.48 0.07 1.94
N GLU A 37 11.37 -0.15 2.64
CA GLU A 37 11.07 -1.42 3.30
C GLU A 37 9.73 -1.96 2.80
N VAL A 38 9.61 -3.27 2.76
CA VAL A 38 8.38 -3.99 2.43
C VAL A 38 8.05 -4.96 3.55
N LEU A 39 6.90 -4.76 4.16
CA LEU A 39 6.40 -5.60 5.26
C LEU A 39 5.44 -6.62 4.68
N LEU A 40 5.90 -7.88 4.55
CA LEU A 40 5.11 -9.03 4.12
C LEU A 40 4.46 -9.65 5.35
N ILE A 41 3.14 -9.52 5.47
CA ILE A 41 2.42 -9.93 6.67
C ILE A 41 1.47 -11.06 6.30
N ASP A 42 1.89 -12.29 6.58
CA ASP A 42 1.12 -13.49 6.36
C ASP A 42 0.05 -13.64 7.44
N ASP A 43 -1.21 -13.64 7.02
CA ASP A 43 -2.40 -13.76 7.87
C ASP A 43 -2.82 -15.24 8.05
N GLY A 44 -1.85 -16.11 8.32
CA GLY A 44 -2.07 -17.53 8.57
C GLY A 44 -2.43 -18.33 7.33
N SER A 45 -1.73 -18.10 6.20
CA SER A 45 -1.91 -18.84 4.94
C SER A 45 -1.76 -20.35 5.13
N LYS A 46 -2.51 -21.11 4.32
CA LYS A 46 -2.50 -22.59 4.31
C LYS A 46 -1.86 -23.16 3.04
N ASP A 47 -1.56 -22.31 2.07
CA ASP A 47 -0.86 -22.62 0.81
C ASP A 47 0.65 -22.31 0.90
N GLY A 48 1.33 -22.19 -0.23
CA GLY A 48 2.76 -21.88 -0.32
C GLY A 48 3.15 -20.42 -0.08
N SER A 49 2.18 -19.52 0.19
CA SER A 49 2.43 -18.08 0.27
C SER A 49 3.51 -17.68 1.28
N LEU A 50 3.47 -18.22 2.52
CA LEU A 50 4.49 -17.94 3.53
C LEU A 50 5.89 -18.40 3.11
N GLY A 51 5.95 -19.53 2.37
CA GLY A 51 7.21 -20.05 1.82
C GLY A 51 7.82 -19.07 0.82
N ILE A 52 7.02 -18.53 -0.08
CA ILE A 52 7.42 -17.51 -1.06
C ILE A 52 7.92 -16.24 -0.35
N CYS A 53 7.19 -15.74 0.66
CA CYS A 53 7.63 -14.58 1.44
C CYS A 53 9.03 -14.77 2.03
N LYS A 54 9.29 -15.92 2.65
CA LYS A 54 10.58 -16.24 3.26
C LYS A 54 11.69 -16.33 2.22
N GLU A 55 11.44 -16.95 1.06
CA GLU A 55 12.41 -17.05 -0.01
C GLU A 55 12.82 -15.68 -0.54
N TYR A 56 11.88 -14.75 -0.71
CA TYR A 56 12.18 -13.38 -1.13
C TYR A 56 12.95 -12.60 -0.06
N ALA A 57 12.61 -12.75 1.21
CA ALA A 57 13.30 -12.08 2.32
C ALA A 57 14.74 -12.59 2.51
N GLU A 58 15.00 -13.86 2.25
CA GLU A 58 16.36 -14.43 2.27
C GLU A 58 17.27 -13.86 1.16
N LYS A 59 16.68 -13.45 0.03
CA LYS A 59 17.41 -12.96 -1.15
C LYS A 59 17.53 -11.43 -1.20
N HIS A 60 16.63 -10.71 -0.52
CA HIS A 60 16.50 -9.26 -0.67
C HIS A 60 16.16 -8.57 0.65
N ASP A 61 17.07 -7.77 1.16
CA ASP A 61 17.00 -7.10 2.47
C ASP A 61 15.83 -6.11 2.64
N ILE A 62 15.19 -5.70 1.54
CA ILE A 62 14.02 -4.81 1.60
C ILE A 62 12.79 -5.50 2.19
N PHE A 63 12.68 -6.83 2.12
CA PHE A 63 11.55 -7.59 2.61
C PHE A 63 11.72 -8.01 4.06
N LYS A 64 10.68 -7.79 4.85
CA LYS A 64 10.55 -8.26 6.23
C LYS A 64 9.28 -9.09 6.34
N VAL A 65 9.40 -10.31 6.85
CA VAL A 65 8.28 -11.27 6.92
C VAL A 65 7.80 -11.39 8.36
N PHE A 66 6.49 -11.29 8.52
CA PHE A 66 5.77 -11.56 9.75
C PHE A 66 4.69 -12.62 9.46
N SER A 67 4.48 -13.55 10.38
CA SER A 67 3.42 -14.54 10.26
C SER A 67 2.55 -14.46 11.50
N LEU A 68 1.26 -14.25 11.28
CA LEU A 68 0.25 -14.06 12.31
C LEU A 68 -0.75 -15.22 12.31
N GLU A 69 -1.53 -15.34 13.37
CA GLU A 69 -2.78 -16.08 13.31
C GLU A 69 -3.81 -15.29 12.49
N ASN A 70 -4.66 -15.99 11.73
CA ASN A 70 -5.63 -15.32 10.86
C ASN A 70 -6.55 -14.39 11.65
N GLY A 71 -6.44 -13.10 11.39
CA GLY A 71 -7.20 -12.01 12.00
C GLY A 71 -7.92 -11.13 11.01
N GLY A 72 -7.75 -11.40 9.70
CA GLY A 72 -8.33 -10.63 8.60
C GLY A 72 -7.47 -9.45 8.17
N VAL A 73 -7.78 -8.91 6.97
CA VAL A 73 -6.97 -7.91 6.28
C VAL A 73 -6.76 -6.62 7.08
N SER A 74 -7.78 -6.17 7.81
CA SER A 74 -7.68 -4.97 8.67
C SER A 74 -6.67 -5.15 9.79
N ALA A 75 -6.70 -6.30 10.49
CA ALA A 75 -5.73 -6.62 11.54
C ALA A 75 -4.31 -6.72 10.98
N THR A 76 -4.16 -7.33 9.82
CA THR A 76 -2.89 -7.48 9.09
C THR A 76 -2.32 -6.13 8.68
N ARG A 77 -3.14 -5.23 8.12
CA ARG A 77 -2.72 -3.87 7.77
C ARG A 77 -2.35 -3.05 9.02
N ASN A 78 -3.11 -3.15 10.11
CA ASN A 78 -2.81 -2.48 11.38
C ASN A 78 -1.47 -2.92 11.95
N PHE A 79 -1.20 -4.23 11.96
CA PHE A 79 0.10 -4.74 12.35
C PHE A 79 1.23 -4.12 11.52
N GLY A 80 1.03 -4.00 10.20
CA GLY A 80 1.97 -3.34 9.30
C GLY A 80 2.19 -1.86 9.64
N ILE A 81 1.12 -1.11 9.92
CA ILE A 81 1.20 0.31 10.34
C ILE A 81 2.05 0.47 11.60
N GLU A 82 1.83 -0.38 12.60
CA GLU A 82 2.55 -0.34 13.88
C GLU A 82 4.05 -0.66 13.73
N HIS A 83 4.42 -1.45 12.71
CA HIS A 83 5.80 -1.88 12.47
C HIS A 83 6.52 -1.07 11.38
N ALA A 84 5.81 -0.17 10.69
CA ALA A 84 6.37 0.66 9.63
C ALA A 84 7.39 1.68 10.17
N GLN A 85 8.57 1.72 9.56
CA GLN A 85 9.66 2.62 9.91
C GLN A 85 9.92 3.68 8.83
N GLY A 86 9.15 3.67 7.74
CA GLY A 86 9.20 4.67 6.68
C GLY A 86 8.46 5.95 7.04
N GLN A 87 8.89 7.06 6.44
CA GLN A 87 8.22 8.36 6.57
C GLN A 87 6.83 8.36 5.95
N TYR A 88 6.65 7.57 4.89
CA TYR A 88 5.39 7.37 4.20
C TYR A 88 5.00 5.90 4.23
N ILE A 89 3.70 5.63 4.30
CA ILE A 89 3.13 4.27 4.31
C ILE A 89 2.21 4.14 3.11
N THR A 90 2.36 3.05 2.35
CA THR A 90 1.44 2.65 1.29
C THR A 90 1.10 1.17 1.39
N TYR A 91 0.02 0.77 0.74
CA TYR A 91 -0.47 -0.60 0.74
C TYR A 91 -0.40 -1.18 -0.67
N LEU A 92 -0.14 -2.47 -0.76
CA LEU A 92 -0.20 -3.22 -2.01
C LEU A 92 -0.82 -4.58 -1.73
N ASP A 93 -1.95 -4.87 -2.34
CA ASP A 93 -2.56 -6.18 -2.22
C ASP A 93 -1.71 -7.22 -2.95
N SER A 94 -1.62 -8.43 -2.39
CA SER A 94 -0.68 -9.47 -2.83
C SER A 94 -0.95 -10.06 -4.21
N ASP A 95 -2.09 -9.73 -4.81
CA ASP A 95 -2.49 -10.08 -6.19
C ASP A 95 -2.34 -8.92 -7.18
N ASP A 96 -1.87 -7.74 -6.72
CA ASP A 96 -1.63 -6.55 -7.52
C ASP A 96 -0.14 -6.32 -7.82
N THR A 97 0.15 -5.42 -8.77
CA THR A 97 1.51 -5.03 -9.15
C THR A 97 1.63 -3.52 -9.30
N LEU A 98 2.81 -2.97 -9.01
CA LEU A 98 3.15 -1.57 -9.24
C LEU A 98 3.96 -1.39 -10.53
N THR A 99 3.74 -0.28 -11.22
CA THR A 99 4.65 0.15 -12.30
C THR A 99 5.98 0.66 -11.69
N ASP A 100 7.08 0.53 -12.43
CA ASP A 100 8.45 0.65 -11.90
C ASP A 100 8.78 1.98 -11.19
N ASN A 101 8.09 3.08 -11.55
CA ASN A 101 8.34 4.41 -10.99
C ASN A 101 7.32 4.84 -9.92
N THR A 102 6.37 4.00 -9.55
CA THR A 102 5.24 4.42 -8.70
C THR A 102 5.72 4.95 -7.35
N LEU A 103 6.47 4.14 -6.59
CA LEU A 103 6.88 4.53 -5.22
C LEU A 103 7.76 5.78 -5.22
N LYS A 104 8.70 5.88 -6.15
CA LYS A 104 9.54 7.08 -6.26
C LYS A 104 8.72 8.32 -6.59
N THR A 105 7.79 8.21 -7.55
CA THR A 105 6.95 9.35 -7.97
C THR A 105 6.07 9.85 -6.82
N VAL A 106 5.47 8.91 -6.06
CA VAL A 106 4.64 9.21 -4.90
C VAL A 106 5.45 9.89 -3.80
N ALA A 107 6.60 9.33 -3.45
CA ALA A 107 7.47 9.89 -2.42
C ALA A 107 8.00 11.29 -2.81
N ASP A 108 8.42 11.48 -4.07
CA ASP A 108 8.88 12.79 -4.56
C ASP A 108 7.75 13.84 -4.59
N PHE A 109 6.50 13.40 -4.77
CA PHE A 109 5.35 14.30 -4.70
C PHE A 109 5.07 14.71 -3.24
N PHE A 110 5.11 13.76 -2.32
CA PHE A 110 4.97 14.04 -0.89
C PHE A 110 6.03 15.02 -0.39
N ASP A 111 7.31 14.80 -0.73
CA ASP A 111 8.39 15.68 -0.27
C ASP A 111 8.22 17.13 -0.74
N ARG A 112 7.68 17.33 -1.95
CA ARG A 112 7.44 18.68 -2.50
C ARG A 112 6.25 19.39 -1.87
N HIS A 113 5.29 18.65 -1.34
CA HIS A 113 4.02 19.15 -0.81
C HIS A 113 3.80 18.73 0.65
N PHE A 114 4.87 18.42 1.39
CA PHE A 114 4.79 17.80 2.71
C PHE A 114 3.89 18.56 3.69
N ASP A 115 3.94 19.87 3.70
CA ASP A 115 3.14 20.71 4.61
C ASP A 115 1.72 21.01 4.09
N GLU A 116 1.41 20.57 2.86
CA GLU A 116 0.15 20.89 2.18
C GLU A 116 -0.81 19.70 2.10
N ILE A 117 -0.29 18.46 2.18
CA ILE A 117 -1.09 17.25 1.94
C ILE A 117 -0.86 16.19 3.02
N ASP A 118 -1.86 15.39 3.31
CA ASP A 118 -1.81 14.26 4.24
C ASP A 118 -1.84 12.92 3.54
N LEU A 119 -2.39 12.87 2.32
CA LEU A 119 -2.57 11.67 1.52
C LEU A 119 -2.23 11.92 0.05
N VAL A 120 -1.62 10.94 -0.60
CA VAL A 120 -1.45 10.87 -2.06
C VAL A 120 -2.23 9.69 -2.60
N THR A 121 -3.01 9.91 -3.65
CA THR A 121 -3.65 8.83 -4.42
C THR A 121 -3.10 8.76 -5.84
N TYR A 122 -3.05 7.56 -6.41
CA TYR A 122 -2.58 7.31 -7.77
C TYR A 122 -3.53 6.39 -8.52
N LYS A 123 -3.39 6.33 -9.86
CA LYS A 123 -4.33 5.59 -10.71
C LYS A 123 -4.10 4.09 -10.67
N ILE A 124 -5.18 3.34 -10.52
CA ILE A 124 -5.22 1.90 -10.73
C ILE A 124 -5.60 1.62 -12.19
N VAL A 125 -4.88 0.72 -12.84
CA VAL A 125 -5.20 0.22 -14.18
C VAL A 125 -5.63 -1.24 -14.04
N PRO A 126 -6.93 -1.54 -14.11
CA PRO A 126 -7.38 -2.93 -14.03
C PRO A 126 -6.94 -3.70 -15.28
N TYR A 127 -6.47 -4.94 -15.08
CA TYR A 127 -6.08 -5.84 -16.16
C TYR A 127 -6.46 -7.29 -15.83
N TYR A 128 -6.59 -8.11 -16.87
CA TYR A 128 -6.75 -9.56 -16.74
C TYR A 128 -5.83 -10.22 -17.77
N GLY A 129 -4.81 -10.92 -17.29
CA GLY A 129 -3.71 -11.37 -18.14
C GLY A 129 -3.03 -10.16 -18.80
N GLU A 130 -2.95 -10.15 -20.14
CA GLU A 130 -2.38 -9.02 -20.90
C GLU A 130 -3.43 -7.96 -21.29
N GLN A 131 -4.72 -8.23 -21.05
CA GLN A 131 -5.81 -7.33 -21.42
C GLN A 131 -6.00 -6.24 -20.38
N LYS A 132 -5.79 -4.97 -20.79
CA LYS A 132 -6.08 -3.79 -19.98
C LYS A 132 -7.54 -3.37 -20.15
N PHE A 133 -8.18 -3.04 -19.04
CA PHE A 133 -9.54 -2.48 -19.03
C PHE A 133 -9.52 -0.96 -18.92
N ALA A 134 -10.68 -0.35 -19.21
CA ALA A 134 -10.83 1.09 -19.06
C ALA A 134 -10.66 1.51 -17.60
N LEU A 135 -10.01 2.66 -17.40
CA LEU A 135 -9.89 3.26 -16.07
C LEU A 135 -11.27 3.47 -15.44
N HIS A 136 -11.38 3.23 -14.16
CA HIS A 136 -12.60 3.48 -13.40
C HIS A 136 -13.04 4.94 -13.56
N TYR A 137 -14.36 5.20 -13.61
CA TYR A 137 -14.91 6.53 -13.86
C TYR A 137 -14.41 7.61 -12.89
N ARG A 138 -14.06 7.25 -11.65
CA ARG A 138 -13.50 8.16 -10.63
C ARG A 138 -12.24 8.88 -11.11
N TYR A 139 -11.39 8.21 -11.88
CA TYR A 139 -10.17 8.84 -12.42
C TYR A 139 -10.43 9.85 -13.53
N LYS A 140 -11.68 9.94 -14.03
CA LYS A 140 -12.07 11.01 -14.95
C LYS A 140 -12.15 12.37 -14.25
N LEU A 141 -12.29 12.38 -12.91
CA LEU A 141 -12.26 13.58 -12.08
C LEU A 141 -10.83 14.11 -11.95
N LEU A 142 -9.85 13.22 -11.84
CA LEU A 142 -8.42 13.57 -11.78
C LEU A 142 -7.89 13.94 -13.17
N LYS A 143 -8.25 15.12 -13.66
CA LYS A 143 -7.85 15.62 -14.98
C LYS A 143 -6.37 16.00 -15.04
N LYS A 144 -5.78 16.38 -13.90
CA LYS A 144 -4.39 16.80 -13.76
C LYS A 144 -3.80 16.23 -12.47
N THR A 145 -2.48 16.13 -12.41
CA THR A 145 -1.77 15.97 -11.14
C THR A 145 -1.82 17.30 -10.39
N GLY A 146 -2.19 17.28 -9.11
CA GLY A 146 -2.31 18.49 -8.29
C GLY A 146 -2.73 18.16 -6.87
N VAL A 147 -2.85 19.18 -6.06
CA VAL A 147 -3.40 19.11 -4.71
C VAL A 147 -4.91 19.36 -4.80
N TYR A 148 -5.69 18.54 -4.13
CA TYR A 148 -7.14 18.59 -4.10
C TYR A 148 -7.62 18.57 -2.67
N ASP A 149 -8.67 19.33 -2.38
CA ASP A 149 -9.35 19.31 -1.10
C ASP A 149 -10.39 18.19 -1.10
N LEU A 150 -10.26 17.22 -0.21
CA LEU A 150 -11.20 16.10 -0.10
C LEU A 150 -12.50 16.48 0.63
N GLU A 151 -12.58 17.64 1.27
CA GLU A 151 -13.84 18.22 1.76
C GLU A 151 -14.72 18.74 0.59
N ASP A 152 -14.11 19.00 -0.60
CA ASP A 152 -14.88 19.33 -1.79
C ASP A 152 -15.68 18.13 -2.27
N PRO A 153 -17.03 18.23 -2.38
CA PRO A 153 -17.89 17.14 -2.83
C PRO A 153 -17.54 16.57 -4.22
N GLU A 154 -16.81 17.30 -5.06
CA GLU A 154 -16.32 16.79 -6.36
C GLU A 154 -15.24 15.73 -6.17
N TYR A 155 -14.44 15.78 -5.11
CA TYR A 155 -13.26 14.95 -4.93
C TYR A 155 -13.34 13.93 -3.78
N CYS A 156 -14.29 14.06 -2.85
CA CYS A 156 -14.40 13.22 -1.65
C CYS A 156 -14.53 11.71 -1.92
N TYR A 157 -14.92 11.29 -3.13
CA TYR A 157 -15.06 9.88 -3.50
C TYR A 157 -13.84 9.27 -4.20
N ILE A 158 -12.74 10.01 -4.34
CA ILE A 158 -11.56 9.51 -5.08
C ILE A 158 -10.79 8.47 -4.26
N THR A 159 -10.75 8.62 -2.94
CA THR A 159 -9.97 7.80 -2.01
C THR A 159 -10.84 6.75 -1.31
N GLN A 160 -11.43 5.81 -2.04
CA GLN A 160 -12.32 4.80 -1.45
C GLN A 160 -11.69 3.41 -1.33
N THR A 161 -10.39 3.28 -1.57
CA THR A 161 -9.66 2.01 -1.46
C THR A 161 -8.22 2.26 -1.07
N THR A 162 -7.66 1.38 -0.26
CA THR A 162 -6.27 1.45 0.18
C THR A 162 -5.26 1.03 -0.87
N MET A 163 -5.68 0.37 -1.95
CA MET A 163 -4.80 -0.13 -3.02
C MET A 163 -3.99 0.97 -3.73
N ASN A 164 -4.38 2.24 -3.62
CA ASN A 164 -3.76 3.34 -4.34
C ASN A 164 -3.56 4.60 -3.51
N ILE A 165 -3.44 4.44 -2.21
CA ILE A 165 -3.13 5.55 -1.31
C ILE A 165 -1.76 5.38 -0.68
N CYS A 166 -1.15 6.53 -0.39
CA CYS A 166 0.03 6.65 0.43
C CYS A 166 -0.22 7.77 1.44
N VAL A 167 0.13 7.54 2.69
CA VAL A 167 -0.12 8.46 3.80
C VAL A 167 1.16 8.80 4.55
N LYS A 168 1.18 9.90 5.28
CA LYS A 168 2.24 10.22 6.24
C LYS A 168 2.24 9.20 7.38
N ASN A 169 3.42 8.77 7.80
CA ASN A 169 3.58 8.05 9.05
C ASN A 169 3.72 9.05 10.19
N LEU A 170 2.74 9.11 11.06
CA LEU A 170 2.71 10.03 12.20
C LEU A 170 3.50 9.51 13.41
N GLY A 171 4.01 8.29 13.32
CA GLY A 171 4.76 7.61 14.37
C GLY A 171 3.89 6.76 15.29
N GLU A 172 4.54 6.07 16.21
CA GLU A 172 3.93 5.10 17.11
C GLU A 172 2.71 5.68 17.86
N GLY A 173 1.59 4.97 17.79
CA GLY A 173 0.34 5.30 18.47
C GLY A 173 -0.41 6.52 17.93
N LYS A 174 0.05 7.14 16.82
CA LYS A 174 -0.59 8.32 16.23
C LYS A 174 -1.21 8.06 14.86
N ASN A 175 -0.85 6.98 14.20
CA ASN A 175 -1.41 6.62 12.91
C ASN A 175 -2.88 6.22 13.05
N VAL A 176 -3.69 6.55 12.06
CA VAL A 176 -5.04 6.02 11.91
C VAL A 176 -4.96 4.52 11.67
N LEU A 177 -5.83 3.76 12.29
CA LEU A 177 -5.91 2.29 12.16
C LEU A 177 -7.22 1.89 11.47
N PHE A 178 -7.18 0.74 10.79
CA PHE A 178 -8.38 0.12 10.23
C PHE A 178 -9.30 -0.37 11.34
N ASP A 179 -10.59 -0.19 11.14
CA ASP A 179 -11.61 -0.70 12.05
C ASP A 179 -11.81 -2.21 11.85
N THR A 180 -11.27 -3.01 12.77
CA THR A 180 -11.32 -4.48 12.70
C THR A 180 -12.71 -5.07 12.97
N SER A 181 -13.67 -4.25 13.39
CA SER A 181 -15.07 -4.67 13.58
C SER A 181 -15.87 -4.69 12.27
N LEU A 182 -15.36 -4.07 11.21
CA LEU A 182 -16.01 -4.00 9.90
C LEU A 182 -15.62 -5.20 9.04
N ALA A 183 -16.62 -5.94 8.55
CA ALA A 183 -16.42 -7.02 7.59
C ALA A 183 -16.34 -6.51 6.13
N PHE A 184 -16.84 -5.29 5.87
CA PHE A 184 -16.85 -4.62 4.57
C PHE A 184 -16.69 -3.12 4.77
N HIS A 185 -16.19 -2.41 3.74
CA HIS A 185 -15.99 -0.96 3.74
C HIS A 185 -14.95 -0.44 4.74
N GLU A 186 -14.09 -1.29 5.26
CA GLU A 186 -12.98 -0.92 6.14
C GLU A 186 -12.03 0.07 5.44
N ASP A 187 -11.79 -0.13 4.14
CA ASP A 187 -10.98 0.75 3.30
C ASP A 187 -11.57 2.15 3.21
N GLN A 188 -12.90 2.23 3.00
CA GLN A 188 -13.58 3.51 2.90
C GLN A 188 -13.50 4.28 4.21
N LYS A 189 -13.78 3.61 5.34
CA LYS A 189 -13.67 4.24 6.66
C LYS A 189 -12.25 4.75 6.90
N TYR A 190 -11.24 3.92 6.64
CA TYR A 190 -9.85 4.31 6.81
C TYR A 190 -9.49 5.55 5.98
N CYS A 191 -9.89 5.60 4.71
CA CYS A 191 -9.64 6.73 3.82
C CYS A 191 -10.34 8.03 4.25
N PHE A 192 -11.40 7.96 5.05
CA PHE A 192 -12.06 9.12 5.64
C PHE A 192 -11.45 9.56 6.97
N ASP A 193 -10.82 8.63 7.71
CA ASP A 193 -10.26 8.90 9.03
C ASP A 193 -8.81 9.47 8.94
N VAL A 194 -8.10 9.24 7.80
CA VAL A 194 -6.76 9.78 7.50
C VAL A 194 -6.83 11.25 7.09
#